data_8f8df40bb4373ebcf330cd5345517e26
#
_entry.id   8f8df40bb4373ebcf330cd5345517e26
#
_cell.length_a   1.000
_cell.length_b   1.000
_cell.length_c   1.000
_cell.angle_alpha   90.00
_cell.angle_beta   90.00
_cell.angle_gamma   90.00
#
_symmetry.space_group_name_H-M   'P 1'
#
loop_
_entity.id
_entity.type
_entity.pdbx_description
1 polymer ?
#
loop_
_entity_poly.entity_id
_entity_poly.type
_entity_poly.pdbx_seq_one_letter_code
_entity_poly.pdbx_strand_id
1 'polypeptide(L)'
;MLGAIWAQSLDGIIGDGEQMPWHVPEDLKHFKDVTMGAPVIMGRKTWESLNPKFRPLPGRENYVLSSRTPGQWSAGAQVLTAMPSLSDAWVIGGGQIYTATLDQVARIEVTLMGVNIGSTYGEKSIYAPDIPEDFGLAHSTDWLTSAKGHLALPDKEASDLPIKYRFLTYDRKDAA
;
A
#
# COMPACT_ATOMS: atom_id res chain seq x y z
N MET A 1 1.40 3.43 17.50
CA MET A 1 2.23 2.58 16.61
C MET A 1 2.12 3.11 15.18
N LEU A 2 3.21 3.22 14.46
CA LEU A 2 3.20 3.50 13.03
C LEU A 2 3.26 2.17 12.28
N GLY A 3 2.34 1.96 11.36
CA GLY A 3 2.31 0.80 10.48
C GLY A 3 2.51 1.17 9.02
N ALA A 4 2.88 0.21 8.20
CA ALA A 4 2.87 0.32 6.76
C ALA A 4 2.02 -0.80 6.17
N ILE A 5 1.33 -0.53 5.08
CA ILE A 5 0.46 -1.50 4.43
C ILE A 5 0.61 -1.40 2.92
N TRP A 6 0.82 -2.54 2.26
CA TRP A 6 0.88 -2.62 0.80
C TRP A 6 0.50 -4.00 0.28
N ALA A 7 0.22 -4.06 -1.01
CA ALA A 7 0.07 -5.30 -1.74
C ALA A 7 1.19 -5.40 -2.77
N GLN A 8 1.74 -6.59 -2.95
CA GLN A 8 2.83 -6.84 -3.89
C GLN A 8 2.66 -8.16 -4.62
N SER A 9 3.25 -8.24 -5.80
CA SER A 9 3.39 -9.50 -6.52
C SER A 9 4.41 -10.42 -5.87
N LEU A 10 4.50 -11.66 -6.34
CA LEU A 10 5.53 -12.61 -5.87
C LEU A 10 6.94 -12.09 -6.11
N ASP A 11 7.15 -11.33 -7.19
CA ASP A 11 8.43 -10.70 -7.50
C ASP A 11 8.60 -9.29 -6.90
N GLY A 12 7.75 -8.93 -5.93
CA GLY A 12 7.95 -7.75 -5.10
C GLY A 12 7.45 -6.43 -5.68
N ILE A 13 6.65 -6.45 -6.74
CA ILE A 13 6.22 -5.24 -7.43
C ILE A 13 4.90 -4.73 -6.86
N ILE A 14 4.81 -3.43 -6.57
CA ILE A 14 3.61 -2.77 -6.06
C ILE A 14 2.87 -1.96 -7.14
N GLY A 15 3.47 -1.75 -8.29
CA GLY A 15 2.86 -1.02 -9.42
C GLY A 15 3.90 -0.40 -10.33
N ASP A 16 3.46 0.53 -11.16
CA ASP A 16 4.31 1.28 -12.10
C ASP A 16 4.43 2.77 -11.74
N GLY A 17 3.95 3.14 -10.55
CA GLY A 17 3.90 4.53 -10.11
C GLY A 17 2.62 5.27 -10.50
N GLU A 18 1.77 4.68 -11.32
CA GLU A 18 0.52 5.29 -11.79
C GLU A 18 -0.71 4.48 -11.40
N GLN A 19 -0.68 3.17 -11.59
CA GLN A 19 -1.83 2.30 -11.37
C GLN A 19 -1.42 1.04 -10.61
N MET A 20 -2.40 0.45 -9.91
CA MET A 20 -2.24 -0.86 -9.32
C MET A 20 -2.41 -1.95 -10.38
N PRO A 21 -1.58 -3.02 -10.35
CA PRO A 21 -1.61 -4.07 -11.36
C PRO A 21 -2.80 -5.01 -11.29
N TRP A 22 -3.62 -4.89 -10.26
CA TRP A 22 -4.75 -5.81 -10.00
C TRP A 22 -5.90 -5.07 -9.35
N HIS A 23 -7.07 -5.70 -9.44
CA HIS A 23 -8.26 -5.30 -8.70
C HIS A 23 -8.73 -6.52 -7.91
N VAL A 24 -8.59 -6.48 -6.59
CA VAL A 24 -8.95 -7.56 -5.67
C VAL A 24 -9.83 -6.98 -4.57
N PRO A 25 -11.16 -7.14 -4.67
CA PRO A 25 -12.08 -6.53 -3.69
C PRO A 25 -11.81 -6.94 -2.25
N GLU A 26 -11.39 -8.18 -2.03
CA GLU A 26 -11.05 -8.67 -0.69
C GLU A 26 -9.86 -7.92 -0.09
N ASP A 27 -8.90 -7.49 -0.93
CA ASP A 27 -7.77 -6.69 -0.48
C ASP A 27 -8.17 -5.25 -0.18
N LEU A 28 -9.07 -4.68 -0.98
CA LEU A 28 -9.62 -3.35 -0.70
C LEU A 28 -10.36 -3.32 0.65
N LYS A 29 -11.12 -4.38 0.93
CA LYS A 29 -11.80 -4.53 2.22
C LYS A 29 -10.79 -4.68 3.37
N HIS A 30 -9.76 -5.48 3.19
CA HIS A 30 -8.70 -5.66 4.17
C HIS A 30 -8.00 -4.33 4.49
N PHE A 31 -7.62 -3.59 3.45
CA PHE A 31 -7.03 -2.26 3.59
C PHE A 31 -7.93 -1.32 4.41
N LYS A 32 -9.21 -1.28 4.07
CA LYS A 32 -10.19 -0.47 4.80
C LYS A 32 -10.29 -0.90 6.25
N ASP A 33 -10.42 -2.19 6.52
CA ASP A 33 -10.58 -2.72 7.87
C ASP A 33 -9.35 -2.42 8.74
N VAL A 34 -8.15 -2.55 8.18
CA VAL A 34 -6.90 -2.29 8.90
C VAL A 34 -6.73 -0.80 9.22
N THR A 35 -7.04 0.08 8.26
CA THR A 35 -6.74 1.52 8.41
C THR A 35 -7.90 2.33 8.97
N MET A 36 -9.11 1.79 9.06
CA MET A 36 -10.28 2.55 9.48
C MET A 36 -10.11 3.12 10.89
N GLY A 37 -10.42 4.39 11.04
CA GLY A 37 -10.32 5.10 12.31
C GLY A 37 -8.92 5.60 12.64
N ALA A 38 -7.92 5.31 11.83
CA ALA A 38 -6.55 5.77 12.02
C ALA A 38 -6.13 6.74 10.92
N PRO A 39 -5.21 7.67 11.20
CA PRO A 39 -4.64 8.52 10.15
C PRO A 39 -3.91 7.68 9.09
N VAL A 40 -4.01 8.11 7.84
CA VAL A 40 -3.26 7.53 6.71
C VAL A 40 -2.31 8.57 6.15
N ILE A 41 -1.10 8.13 5.83
CA ILE A 41 0.00 8.99 5.37
C ILE A 41 0.44 8.48 4.01
N MET A 42 0.51 9.37 3.03
CA MET A 42 0.84 9.01 1.65
C MET A 42 1.66 10.08 0.97
N GLY A 43 2.33 9.71 -0.10
CA GLY A 43 2.95 10.67 -0.99
C GLY A 43 1.93 11.29 -1.96
N ARG A 44 2.34 12.38 -2.63
CA ARG A 44 1.46 13.11 -3.56
C ARG A 44 0.93 12.22 -4.69
N LYS A 45 1.77 11.37 -5.29
CA LYS A 45 1.35 10.50 -6.39
C LYS A 45 0.29 9.49 -5.96
N THR A 46 0.40 8.97 -4.75
CA THR A 46 -0.63 8.07 -4.20
C THR A 46 -1.95 8.81 -4.00
N TRP A 47 -1.90 10.03 -3.45
CA TRP A 47 -3.08 10.88 -3.32
C TRP A 47 -3.75 11.13 -4.67
N GLU A 48 -2.97 11.52 -5.67
CA GLU A 48 -3.49 11.79 -7.02
C GLU A 48 -4.05 10.54 -7.71
N SER A 49 -3.59 9.35 -7.35
CA SER A 49 -4.08 8.08 -7.88
C SER A 49 -5.43 7.66 -7.29
N LEU A 50 -5.83 8.21 -6.15
CA LEU A 50 -7.12 7.92 -5.55
C LEU A 50 -8.23 8.55 -6.40
N ASN A 51 -9.34 7.79 -6.56
CA ASN A 51 -10.50 8.31 -7.28
C ASN A 51 -11.00 9.58 -6.58
N PRO A 52 -11.14 10.71 -7.30
CA PRO A 52 -11.61 11.97 -6.70
C PRO A 52 -12.93 11.86 -5.95
N LYS A 53 -13.79 10.90 -6.30
CA LYS A 53 -15.07 10.66 -5.61
C LYS A 53 -14.87 10.04 -4.22
N PHE A 54 -13.72 9.39 -3.97
CA PHE A 54 -13.45 8.65 -2.77
C PHE A 54 -12.26 9.21 -1.97
N ARG A 55 -11.80 10.40 -2.32
CA ARG A 55 -10.78 11.10 -1.55
C ARG A 55 -11.33 12.39 -0.94
N PRO A 56 -11.01 12.70 0.31
CA PRO A 56 -10.13 11.92 1.20
C PRO A 56 -10.75 10.57 1.54
N LEU A 57 -9.90 9.60 1.90
CA LEU A 57 -10.37 8.29 2.34
C LEU A 57 -11.27 8.48 3.56
N PRO A 58 -12.53 8.02 3.51
CA PRO A 58 -13.51 8.34 4.55
C PRO A 58 -13.19 7.65 5.88
N GLY A 59 -13.56 8.32 7.00
CA GLY A 59 -13.37 7.80 8.33
C GLY A 59 -11.92 7.84 8.83
N ARG A 60 -11.02 8.51 8.11
CA ARG A 60 -9.58 8.59 8.41
C ARG A 60 -9.09 10.00 8.13
N GLU A 61 -8.15 10.49 8.95
CA GLU A 61 -7.42 11.71 8.62
C GLU A 61 -6.41 11.40 7.51
N ASN A 62 -6.42 12.18 6.44
CA ASN A 62 -5.54 11.97 5.29
C ASN A 62 -4.40 12.99 5.32
N TYR A 63 -3.16 12.50 5.39
CA TYR A 63 -1.95 13.31 5.34
C TYR A 63 -1.19 13.02 4.05
N VAL A 64 -0.79 14.08 3.34
CA VAL A 64 0.00 13.96 2.12
C VAL A 64 1.35 14.61 2.35
N LEU A 65 2.42 13.83 2.21
CA LEU A 65 3.78 14.34 2.30
C LEU A 65 4.18 14.93 0.95
N SER A 66 4.38 16.23 0.91
CA SER A 66 4.73 16.94 -0.32
C SER A 66 5.29 18.33 0.00
N SER A 67 6.21 18.81 -0.81
CA SER A 67 6.66 20.20 -0.77
C SER A 67 5.73 21.13 -1.56
N ARG A 68 4.76 20.59 -2.28
CA ARG A 68 3.81 21.39 -3.07
C ARG A 68 2.86 22.14 -2.16
N THR A 69 2.62 23.42 -2.47
CA THR A 69 1.67 24.24 -1.72
C THR A 69 0.27 23.62 -1.76
N PRO A 70 -0.45 23.52 -0.62
CA PRO A 70 -1.83 23.05 -0.59
C PRO A 70 -2.74 23.88 -1.51
N GLY A 71 -3.77 23.24 -2.05
CA GLY A 71 -4.72 23.88 -2.95
C GLY A 71 -5.87 22.93 -3.29
N GLN A 72 -6.51 23.14 -4.42
CA GLN A 72 -7.61 22.28 -4.85
C GLN A 72 -7.18 20.82 -5.02
N TRP A 73 -5.94 20.60 -5.45
CA TRP A 73 -5.41 19.24 -5.65
C TRP A 73 -5.39 18.42 -4.36
N SER A 74 -5.29 19.09 -3.21
CA SER A 74 -5.18 18.43 -1.90
C SER A 74 -6.42 18.60 -1.04
N ALA A 75 -7.55 19.02 -1.61
CA ALA A 75 -8.77 19.26 -0.86
C ALA A 75 -9.20 18.04 -0.04
N GLY A 76 -9.34 18.21 1.27
CA GLY A 76 -9.68 17.15 2.21
C GLY A 76 -8.48 16.48 2.87
N ALA A 77 -7.26 16.77 2.44
CA ALA A 77 -6.03 16.27 3.06
C ALA A 77 -5.26 17.39 3.73
N GLN A 78 -4.44 17.01 4.72
CA GLN A 78 -3.43 17.89 5.29
C GLN A 78 -2.10 17.64 4.58
N VAL A 79 -1.51 18.68 4.00
CA VAL A 79 -0.23 18.59 3.31
C VAL A 79 0.88 18.96 4.28
N LEU A 80 1.85 18.06 4.43
CA LEU A 80 2.99 18.23 5.33
C LEU A 80 4.28 18.02 4.57
N THR A 81 5.35 18.73 4.99
CA THR A 81 6.68 18.57 4.39
C THR A 81 7.52 17.51 5.11
N ALA A 82 7.08 17.05 6.27
CA ALA A 82 7.77 16.04 7.07
C ALA A 82 6.77 15.11 7.73
N MET A 83 7.23 13.94 8.16
CA MET A 83 6.41 12.95 8.85
C MET A 83 5.82 13.55 10.12
N PRO A 84 4.48 13.46 10.30
CA PRO A 84 3.86 13.89 11.54
C PRO A 84 4.17 12.89 12.66
N SER A 85 4.20 13.39 13.91
CA SER A 85 4.27 12.54 15.08
C SER A 85 2.86 12.16 15.49
N LEU A 86 2.47 10.92 15.23
CA LEU A 86 1.13 10.40 15.50
C LEU A 86 1.23 9.14 16.35
N SER A 87 0.27 8.94 17.25
CA SER A 87 0.24 7.77 18.12
C SER A 87 -0.07 6.48 17.35
N ASP A 88 -1.03 6.53 16.42
CA ASP A 88 -1.39 5.44 15.54
C ASP A 88 -1.63 5.99 14.14
N ALA A 89 -0.98 5.40 13.16
CA ALA A 89 -1.12 5.82 11.77
C ALA A 89 -0.63 4.72 10.82
N TRP A 90 -1.05 4.80 9.56
CA TRP A 90 -0.65 3.86 8.52
C TRP A 90 -0.06 4.59 7.32
N VAL A 91 1.15 4.18 6.95
CA VAL A 91 1.79 4.61 5.69
C VAL A 91 1.22 3.76 4.56
N ILE A 92 0.62 4.41 3.57
CA ILE A 92 -0.12 3.71 2.50
C ILE A 92 0.49 3.87 1.11
N GLY A 93 1.65 4.49 0.99
CA GLY A 93 2.41 4.55 -0.26
C GLY A 93 2.86 5.95 -0.67
N GLY A 94 3.61 6.07 -1.70
CA GLY A 94 4.12 4.96 -2.50
C GLY A 94 5.49 4.45 -2.08
N GLY A 95 6.17 3.82 -3.03
CA GLY A 95 7.43 3.15 -2.75
C GLY A 95 8.47 4.01 -2.05
N GLN A 96 8.61 5.28 -2.45
CA GLN A 96 9.55 6.21 -1.81
C GLN A 96 9.18 6.49 -0.34
N ILE A 97 7.89 6.63 -0.06
CA ILE A 97 7.41 6.89 1.30
C ILE A 97 7.59 5.65 2.18
N TYR A 98 7.33 4.46 1.66
CA TYR A 98 7.60 3.21 2.38
C TYR A 98 9.08 3.13 2.77
N THR A 99 9.97 3.32 1.82
CA THR A 99 11.41 3.25 2.07
C THR A 99 11.87 4.30 3.07
N ALA A 100 11.38 5.53 2.96
CA ALA A 100 11.76 6.65 3.83
C ALA A 100 11.28 6.49 5.27
N THR A 101 10.19 5.72 5.50
CA THR A 101 9.58 5.58 6.84
C THR A 101 9.82 4.22 7.49
N LEU A 102 10.48 3.31 6.79
CA LEU A 102 10.59 1.90 7.20
C LEU A 102 11.26 1.74 8.57
N ASP A 103 12.23 2.57 8.89
CA ASP A 103 12.93 2.56 10.18
C ASP A 103 12.05 3.01 11.36
N GLN A 104 10.94 3.69 11.09
CA GLN A 104 10.00 4.17 12.11
C GLN A 104 8.79 3.23 12.29
N VAL A 105 8.60 2.30 11.36
CA VAL A 105 7.43 1.43 11.32
C VAL A 105 7.58 0.26 12.30
N ALA A 106 6.54 -0.01 13.08
CA ALA A 106 6.51 -1.13 14.03
C ALA A 106 5.80 -2.36 13.48
N ARG A 107 4.90 -2.20 12.52
CA ARG A 107 4.14 -3.28 11.90
C ARG A 107 4.02 -3.08 10.40
N ILE A 108 4.14 -4.15 9.65
CA ILE A 108 3.96 -4.14 8.19
C ILE A 108 2.89 -5.17 7.83
N GLU A 109 1.82 -4.71 7.19
CA GLU A 109 0.78 -5.56 6.61
C GLU A 109 1.03 -5.69 5.11
N VAL A 110 1.31 -6.90 4.65
CA VAL A 110 1.58 -7.19 3.24
C VAL A 110 0.52 -8.13 2.70
N THR A 111 -0.10 -7.75 1.60
CA THR A 111 -0.90 -8.68 0.80
C THR A 111 -0.02 -9.20 -0.32
N LEU A 112 0.20 -10.50 -0.34
CA LEU A 112 0.99 -11.15 -1.38
C LEU A 112 0.05 -11.65 -2.47
N MET A 113 0.20 -11.13 -3.68
CA MET A 113 -0.55 -11.57 -4.85
C MET A 113 0.20 -12.69 -5.55
N GLY A 114 -0.48 -13.78 -5.85
CA GLY A 114 0.12 -15.00 -6.41
C GLY A 114 0.49 -14.88 -7.89
N VAL A 115 1.13 -13.79 -8.29
CA VAL A 115 1.51 -13.51 -9.68
C VAL A 115 2.90 -12.89 -9.76
N ASN A 116 3.58 -13.11 -10.88
CA ASN A 116 4.81 -12.41 -11.25
C ASN A 116 4.50 -11.46 -12.41
N ILE A 117 4.86 -10.19 -12.28
CA ILE A 117 4.51 -9.17 -13.26
C ILE A 117 5.70 -8.36 -13.78
N GLY A 118 6.92 -8.71 -13.36
CA GLY A 118 8.13 -7.99 -13.76
C GLY A 118 8.37 -7.98 -15.26
N SER A 119 8.00 -9.05 -15.96
CA SER A 119 8.12 -9.11 -17.42
C SER A 119 7.20 -8.12 -18.15
N THR A 120 6.08 -7.74 -17.52
CA THR A 120 5.13 -6.78 -18.10
C THR A 120 5.58 -5.35 -17.88
N TYR A 121 6.03 -5.03 -16.69
CA TYR A 121 6.41 -3.65 -16.34
C TYR A 121 7.88 -3.32 -16.66
N GLY A 122 8.77 -4.31 -16.60
CA GLY A 122 10.19 -4.09 -16.87
C GLY A 122 10.76 -2.95 -16.04
N GLU A 123 11.32 -1.94 -16.70
CA GLU A 123 11.94 -0.78 -16.05
C GLU A 123 10.94 0.12 -15.31
N LYS A 124 9.65 0.04 -15.61
CA LYS A 124 8.61 0.80 -14.91
C LYS A 124 8.20 0.17 -13.58
N SER A 125 8.75 -0.98 -13.23
CA SER A 125 8.42 -1.67 -11.98
C SER A 125 8.82 -0.84 -10.78
N ILE A 126 7.85 -0.64 -9.87
CA ILE A 126 8.10 -0.08 -8.55
C ILE A 126 8.07 -1.24 -7.57
N TYR A 127 9.13 -1.39 -6.79
CA TYR A 127 9.28 -2.49 -5.84
C TYR A 127 8.91 -2.04 -4.43
N ALA A 128 8.29 -2.94 -3.68
CA ALA A 128 8.17 -2.79 -2.24
C ALA A 128 9.57 -2.84 -1.62
N PRO A 129 9.80 -2.16 -0.48
CA PRO A 129 11.06 -2.34 0.23
C PRO A 129 11.16 -3.78 0.76
N ASP A 130 12.38 -4.28 0.89
CA ASP A 130 12.62 -5.56 1.55
C ASP A 130 12.20 -5.46 3.02
N ILE A 131 11.67 -6.55 3.56
CA ILE A 131 11.32 -6.60 4.97
C ILE A 131 12.64 -6.66 5.78
N PRO A 132 12.90 -5.70 6.68
CA PRO A 132 14.13 -5.70 7.46
C PRO A 132 14.25 -6.93 8.36
N GLU A 133 15.48 -7.32 8.66
CA GLU A 133 15.77 -8.52 9.47
C GLU A 133 15.24 -8.41 10.91
N ASP A 134 15.05 -7.20 11.41
CA ASP A 134 14.49 -6.99 12.75
C ASP A 134 12.96 -7.13 12.80
N PHE A 135 12.33 -7.47 11.69
CA PHE A 135 10.92 -7.85 11.65
C PHE A 135 10.78 -9.37 11.63
N GLY A 136 9.73 -9.87 12.29
CA GLY A 136 9.35 -11.27 12.26
C GLY A 136 7.92 -11.44 11.78
N LEU A 137 7.66 -12.54 11.08
CA LEU A 137 6.30 -12.89 10.65
C LEU A 137 5.46 -13.25 11.88
N ALA A 138 4.48 -12.41 12.19
CA ALA A 138 3.60 -12.59 13.35
C ALA A 138 2.34 -13.38 13.00
N HIS A 139 1.83 -13.21 11.77
CA HIS A 139 0.61 -13.86 11.31
C HIS A 139 0.65 -14.03 9.80
N SER A 140 0.08 -15.12 9.31
CA SER A 140 -0.14 -15.34 7.88
C SER A 140 -1.42 -16.16 7.66
N THR A 141 -2.13 -15.85 6.60
CA THR A 141 -3.23 -16.67 6.13
C THR A 141 -2.71 -17.76 5.19
N ASP A 142 -3.52 -18.76 4.90
CA ASP A 142 -3.32 -19.62 3.75
C ASP A 142 -3.54 -18.83 2.46
N TRP A 143 -3.20 -19.43 1.32
CA TRP A 143 -3.56 -18.87 0.03
C TRP A 143 -5.08 -18.92 -0.15
N LEU A 144 -5.65 -17.75 -0.44
CA LEU A 144 -7.06 -17.56 -0.72
C LEU A 144 -7.24 -17.25 -2.21
N THR A 145 -8.44 -17.50 -2.71
CA THR A 145 -8.75 -17.18 -4.11
C THR A 145 -9.78 -16.05 -4.16
N SER A 146 -9.47 -14.99 -4.92
CA SER A 146 -10.40 -13.88 -5.09
C SER A 146 -11.60 -14.31 -5.91
N ALA A 147 -12.81 -13.98 -5.44
CA ALA A 147 -14.05 -14.34 -6.14
C ALA A 147 -14.23 -13.57 -7.45
N LYS A 148 -13.84 -12.29 -7.47
CA LYS A 148 -14.04 -11.39 -8.62
C LYS A 148 -12.77 -10.61 -9.01
N GLY A 149 -11.66 -10.89 -8.36
CA GLY A 149 -10.41 -10.20 -8.63
C GLY A 149 -9.84 -10.55 -10.00
N HIS A 150 -9.11 -9.60 -10.58
CA HIS A 150 -8.48 -9.78 -11.88
C HIS A 150 -7.21 -8.92 -11.97
N LEU A 151 -6.34 -9.28 -12.91
CA LEU A 151 -5.19 -8.46 -13.26
C LEU A 151 -5.65 -7.28 -14.10
N ALA A 152 -5.10 -6.10 -13.82
CA ALA A 152 -5.34 -4.86 -14.55
C ALA A 152 -4.03 -4.34 -15.13
N LEU A 153 -3.36 -5.19 -15.93
CA LEU A 153 -2.08 -4.87 -16.53
C LEU A 153 -2.25 -3.98 -17.76
N PRO A 154 -1.34 -3.01 -17.99
CA PRO A 154 -1.33 -2.27 -19.24
C PRO A 154 -1.16 -3.22 -20.44
N ASP A 155 -1.77 -2.90 -21.56
CA ASP A 155 -1.64 -3.59 -22.85
C ASP A 155 -2.06 -5.07 -22.84
N LYS A 156 -2.76 -5.54 -21.82
CA LYS A 156 -3.27 -6.91 -21.78
C LYS A 156 -4.76 -6.93 -21.46
N GLU A 157 -5.45 -7.83 -22.12
CA GLU A 157 -6.82 -8.13 -21.73
C GLU A 157 -6.83 -8.68 -20.30
N ALA A 158 -7.90 -8.40 -19.57
CA ALA A 158 -8.06 -8.94 -18.23
C ALA A 158 -7.95 -10.46 -18.28
N SER A 159 -7.11 -11.03 -17.43
CA SER A 159 -7.00 -12.48 -17.33
C SER A 159 -8.26 -13.05 -16.69
N ASP A 160 -8.82 -14.10 -17.27
CA ASP A 160 -9.93 -14.84 -16.68
C ASP A 160 -9.50 -15.78 -15.54
N LEU A 161 -8.17 -15.89 -15.33
CA LEU A 161 -7.65 -16.73 -14.25
C LEU A 161 -7.87 -16.06 -12.90
N PRO A 162 -8.37 -16.80 -11.90
CA PRO A 162 -8.54 -16.26 -10.56
C PRO A 162 -7.20 -15.83 -9.96
N ILE A 163 -7.20 -14.69 -9.27
CA ILE A 163 -6.03 -14.24 -8.51
C ILE A 163 -6.05 -14.91 -7.14
N LYS A 164 -4.92 -15.49 -6.77
CA LYS A 164 -4.68 -15.96 -5.40
C LYS A 164 -3.97 -14.88 -4.62
N TYR A 165 -4.27 -14.80 -3.35
CA TYR A 165 -3.68 -13.84 -2.44
C TYR A 165 -3.55 -14.41 -1.03
N ARG A 166 -2.67 -13.81 -0.23
CA ARG A 166 -2.60 -14.11 1.20
C ARG A 166 -2.19 -12.86 1.96
N PHE A 167 -2.61 -12.77 3.22
CA PHE A 167 -2.25 -11.67 4.09
C PHE A 167 -1.13 -12.08 5.04
N LEU A 168 -0.12 -11.22 5.15
CA LEU A 168 1.04 -11.42 6.01
C LEU A 168 1.16 -10.22 6.94
N THR A 169 1.37 -10.47 8.24
CA THR A 169 1.64 -9.44 9.23
C THR A 169 3.04 -9.62 9.78
N TYR A 170 3.87 -8.60 9.65
CA TYR A 170 5.22 -8.57 10.21
C TYR A 170 5.26 -7.57 11.35
N ASP A 171 5.79 -7.97 12.49
CA ASP A 171 6.02 -7.08 13.63
C ASP A 171 7.51 -6.93 13.86
N ARG A 172 7.93 -5.71 14.23
CA ARG A 172 9.30 -5.46 14.62
C ARG A 172 9.58 -6.21 15.90
N LYS A 173 10.68 -6.96 15.93
CA LYS A 173 11.11 -7.68 17.12
C LYS A 173 11.49 -6.65 18.18
N ASP A 174 11.02 -6.85 19.41
CA ASP A 174 11.40 -5.98 20.50
C ASP A 174 12.91 -6.05 20.71
N ALA A 175 13.53 -4.89 20.85
CA ALA A 175 14.90 -4.82 21.31
C ALA A 175 14.91 -5.25 22.77
N ALA A 176 15.39 -6.46 23.01
CA ALA A 176 15.51 -6.97 24.38
C ALA A 176 16.59 -6.21 25.15
#